data_ff316ce9c069b8b5b11a42d85cd997ad
#
_entry.id   ff316ce9c069b8b5b11a42d85cd997ad
#
_cell.length_a   1.000
_cell.length_b   1.000
_cell.length_c   1.000
_cell.angle_alpha   90.00
_cell.angle_beta   90.00
_cell.angle_gamma   90.00
#
_symmetry.space_group_name_H-M   'P 1'
#
loop_
_entity.id
_entity.type
_entity.pdbx_description
1 polymer ?
#
loop_
_entity_poly.entity_id
_entity_poly.type
_entity_poly.pdbx_seq_one_letter_code
_entity_poly.pdbx_strand_id
1 'polypeptide(L)'
;MNSFEIVFYKTSNNIYPVKDFLLNTDIKMRAKLSALMEILEEYGNLLREPYSKYLRDGIFELRCQSGNNISRILYFFYCDNKIIMTNGFIKKTNKTPKKEIELAKSRKADYIGRMMNK
;
A
#
# COMPACT_ATOMS: atom_id res chain seq x y z
N MET A 1 -14.89 8.95 12.14
CA MET A 1 -15.26 7.73 11.41
C MET A 1 -14.51 7.68 10.09
N ASN A 2 -13.88 6.56 9.77
CA ASN A 2 -13.11 6.44 8.54
C ASN A 2 -14.02 6.17 7.35
N SER A 3 -13.78 6.88 6.25
CA SER A 3 -14.57 6.72 5.03
C SER A 3 -14.11 5.53 4.19
N PHE A 4 -12.86 5.08 4.38
CA PHE A 4 -12.25 4.00 3.60
C PHE A 4 -11.77 2.89 4.53
N GLU A 5 -11.59 1.72 3.97
CA GLU A 5 -11.12 0.54 4.70
C GLU A 5 -9.90 -0.06 4.00
N ILE A 6 -8.80 -0.21 4.74
CA ILE A 6 -7.60 -0.88 4.21
C ILE A 6 -7.80 -2.39 4.28
N VAL A 7 -7.49 -3.06 3.16
CA VAL A 7 -7.50 -4.51 3.05
C VAL A 7 -6.12 -4.94 2.61
N PHE A 8 -5.53 -5.90 3.31
CA PHE A 8 -4.24 -6.45 2.92
C PHE A 8 -4.44 -7.54 1.88
N TYR A 9 -3.78 -7.39 0.73
CA TYR A 9 -3.79 -8.43 -0.30
C TYR A 9 -3.20 -9.73 0.27
N LYS A 10 -3.84 -10.84 -0.05
CA LYS A 10 -3.41 -12.18 0.35
C LYS A 10 -3.07 -12.99 -0.88
N THR A 11 -1.88 -13.61 -0.90
CA THR A 11 -1.47 -14.46 -2.01
C THR A 11 -2.25 -15.78 -2.00
N SER A 12 -2.14 -16.54 -3.10
CA SER A 12 -2.78 -17.86 -3.18
C SER A 12 -2.26 -18.83 -2.12
N ASN A 13 -1.07 -18.58 -1.58
CA ASN A 13 -0.48 -19.38 -0.52
C ASN A 13 -0.81 -18.86 0.88
N ASN A 14 -1.82 -17.99 0.99
CA ASN A 14 -2.29 -17.43 2.27
C ASN A 14 -1.25 -16.56 2.98
N ILE A 15 -0.38 -15.91 2.21
CA ILE A 15 0.59 -14.96 2.73
C ILE A 15 0.04 -13.55 2.55
N TYR A 16 0.23 -12.70 3.57
CA TYR A 16 -0.15 -11.28 3.53
C TYR A 16 1.13 -10.45 3.40
N PRO A 17 1.55 -10.09 2.18
CA PRO A 17 2.85 -9.44 1.98
C PRO A 17 3.03 -8.13 2.76
N VAL A 18 2.00 -7.28 2.80
CA VAL A 18 2.12 -6.00 3.50
C VAL A 18 2.11 -6.20 5.01
N LYS A 19 1.30 -7.13 5.51
CA LYS A 19 1.30 -7.44 6.94
C LYS A 19 2.67 -7.95 7.37
N ASP A 20 3.26 -8.85 6.58
CA ASP A 20 4.60 -9.37 6.86
C ASP A 20 5.65 -8.26 6.79
N PHE A 21 5.52 -7.38 5.81
CA PHE A 21 6.41 -6.22 5.70
C PHE A 21 6.34 -5.37 6.97
N LEU A 22 5.15 -5.07 7.45
CA LEU A 22 4.97 -4.26 8.66
C LEU A 22 5.57 -4.95 9.89
N LEU A 23 5.37 -6.26 10.02
CA LEU A 23 5.90 -7.02 11.15
C LEU A 23 7.43 -7.08 11.15
N ASN A 24 8.06 -7.00 9.99
CA ASN A 24 9.52 -7.04 9.85
C ASN A 24 10.16 -5.65 9.80
N THR A 25 9.37 -4.60 9.87
CA THR A 25 9.86 -3.22 9.93
C THR A 25 10.16 -2.86 11.39
N ASP A 26 11.13 -1.98 11.63
CA ASP A 26 11.42 -1.57 13.00
C ASP A 26 10.21 -0.87 13.64
N ILE A 27 10.18 -0.88 14.98
CA ILE A 27 9.02 -0.39 15.74
C ILE A 27 8.70 1.06 15.41
N LYS A 28 9.71 1.92 15.28
CA LYS A 28 9.51 3.34 15.02
C LYS A 28 8.85 3.57 13.65
N MET A 29 9.37 2.90 12.63
CA MET A 29 8.81 3.00 11.27
C MET A 29 7.39 2.41 11.23
N ARG A 30 7.18 1.29 11.91
CA ARG A 30 5.86 0.66 11.97
C ARG A 30 4.83 1.59 12.59
N ALA A 31 5.20 2.27 13.67
CA ALA A 31 4.29 3.23 14.33
C ALA A 31 3.92 4.37 13.38
N LYS A 32 4.92 4.91 12.66
CA LYS A 32 4.67 5.97 11.69
C LYS A 32 3.77 5.50 10.55
N LEU A 33 4.03 4.30 10.03
CA LEU A 33 3.21 3.73 8.95
C LEU A 33 1.78 3.50 9.42
N SER A 34 1.59 2.98 10.63
CA SER A 34 0.26 2.74 11.17
C SER A 34 -0.54 4.03 11.28
N ALA A 35 0.10 5.10 11.78
CA ALA A 35 -0.55 6.40 11.87
C ALA A 35 -0.94 6.93 10.49
N LEU A 36 -0.04 6.76 9.52
CA LEU A 36 -0.29 7.23 8.15
C LEU A 36 -1.39 6.41 7.47
N MET A 37 -1.47 5.11 7.77
CA MET A 37 -2.53 4.26 7.26
C MET A 37 -3.90 4.70 7.77
N GLU A 38 -3.98 5.12 9.03
CA GLU A 38 -5.22 5.68 9.57
C GLU A 38 -5.62 6.96 8.85
N ILE A 39 -4.65 7.82 8.56
CA ILE A 39 -4.90 9.04 7.79
C ILE A 39 -5.39 8.69 6.38
N LEU A 40 -4.80 7.67 5.76
CA LEU A 40 -5.25 7.22 4.44
C LEU A 40 -6.69 6.71 4.49
N GLU A 41 -7.08 6.00 5.54
CA GLU A 41 -8.47 5.55 5.69
C GLU A 41 -9.46 6.70 5.84
N GLU A 42 -9.02 7.79 6.45
CA GLU A 42 -9.86 8.97 6.60
C GLU A 42 -10.00 9.75 5.30
N TYR A 43 -8.89 10.01 4.61
CA TYR A 43 -8.87 10.89 3.44
C TYR A 43 -8.94 10.16 2.11
N GLY A 44 -8.54 8.88 2.06
CA GLY A 44 -8.63 8.08 0.85
C GLY A 44 -7.97 8.74 -0.36
N ASN A 45 -8.75 8.90 -1.42
CA ASN A 45 -8.26 9.48 -2.67
C ASN A 45 -7.95 10.98 -2.58
N LEU A 46 -8.24 11.62 -1.47
CA LEU A 46 -7.88 13.03 -1.25
C LEU A 46 -6.48 13.19 -0.67
N LEU A 47 -5.87 12.13 -0.19
CA LEU A 47 -4.52 12.20 0.35
C LEU A 47 -3.52 12.51 -0.78
N ARG A 48 -2.60 13.43 -0.52
CA ARG A 48 -1.67 13.96 -1.53
C ARG A 48 -0.23 13.84 -1.09
N GLU A 49 0.70 14.19 -2.00
CA GLU A 49 2.11 14.29 -1.65
C GLU A 49 2.31 15.26 -0.49
N PRO A 50 3.28 15.00 0.38
CA PRO A 50 4.32 13.96 0.27
C PRO A 50 3.91 12.59 0.79
N TYR A 51 2.69 12.41 1.25
CA TYR A 51 2.25 11.16 1.90
C TYR A 51 1.77 10.11 0.91
N SER A 52 1.13 10.53 -0.16
CA SER A 52 0.60 9.63 -1.18
C SER A 52 0.90 10.17 -2.57
N LYS A 53 1.27 9.28 -3.48
CA LYS A 53 1.59 9.64 -4.85
C LYS A 53 0.96 8.64 -5.81
N TYR A 54 0.33 9.14 -6.86
CA TYR A 54 -0.13 8.27 -7.94
C TYR A 54 1.04 7.88 -8.81
N LEU A 55 1.20 6.59 -9.08
CA LEU A 55 2.30 6.11 -9.92
C LEU A 55 1.84 5.90 -11.36
N ARG A 56 1.03 4.88 -11.60
CA ARG A 56 0.42 4.61 -12.92
C ARG A 56 -0.51 3.40 -12.80
N ASP A 57 -1.38 3.22 -13.80
CA ASP A 57 -2.26 2.06 -13.93
C ASP A 57 -3.12 1.80 -12.69
N GLY A 58 -3.51 2.89 -12.02
CA GLY A 58 -4.33 2.80 -10.82
C GLY A 58 -3.57 2.47 -9.56
N ILE A 59 -2.24 2.42 -9.61
CA ILE A 59 -1.40 2.11 -8.45
C ILE A 59 -0.91 3.39 -7.81
N PHE A 60 -1.11 3.49 -6.49
CA PHE A 60 -0.66 4.59 -5.65
C PHE A 60 0.43 4.11 -4.70
N GLU A 61 1.19 5.04 -4.17
CA GLU A 61 2.26 4.78 -3.22
C GLU A 61 2.05 5.59 -1.96
N LEU A 62 2.00 4.90 -0.81
CA LEU A 62 2.01 5.56 0.49
C LEU A 62 3.47 5.64 0.93
N ARG A 63 3.94 6.84 1.31
CA ARG A 63 5.35 7.09 1.61
C ARG A 63 5.52 7.55 3.05
N CYS A 64 6.47 6.96 3.76
CA CYS A 64 6.78 7.32 5.12
C CYS A 64 8.29 7.34 5.32
N GLN A 65 8.82 8.49 5.71
CA GLN A 65 10.26 8.63 5.94
C GLN A 65 10.58 8.55 7.43
N SER A 66 11.61 7.78 7.75
CA SER A 66 12.17 7.72 9.09
C SER A 66 13.69 7.64 8.96
N GLY A 67 14.37 8.68 9.41
CA GLY A 67 15.81 8.80 9.19
C GLY A 67 16.12 8.86 7.70
N ASN A 68 17.02 8.00 7.24
CA ASN A 68 17.40 7.93 5.83
C ASN A 68 16.58 6.93 5.03
N ASN A 69 15.67 6.23 5.68
CA ASN A 69 14.87 5.20 5.02
C ASN A 69 13.50 5.73 4.66
N ILE A 70 13.01 5.36 3.47
CA ILE A 70 11.66 5.67 3.03
C ILE A 70 10.94 4.35 2.84
N SER A 71 9.94 4.11 3.70
CA SER A 71 9.04 2.97 3.53
C SER A 71 7.96 3.31 2.54
N ARG A 72 7.64 2.38 1.68
CA ARG A 72 6.62 2.57 0.65
C ARG A 72 5.69 1.38 0.66
N ILE A 73 4.39 1.67 0.63
CA ILE A 73 3.36 0.64 0.48
C ILE A 73 2.55 0.99 -0.75
N LEU A 74 2.49 0.07 -1.71
CA LEU A 74 1.74 0.28 -2.93
C LEU A 74 0.30 -0.21 -2.73
N TYR A 75 -0.66 0.52 -3.30
CA TYR A 75 -2.07 0.21 -3.10
C TYR A 75 -2.90 0.68 -4.28
N PHE A 76 -4.13 0.19 -4.33
CA PHE A 76 -5.12 0.64 -5.32
C PHE A 76 -6.49 0.72 -4.65
N PHE A 77 -7.38 1.49 -5.24
CA PHE A 77 -8.75 1.60 -4.75
C PHE A 77 -9.63 0.56 -5.43
N TYR A 78 -10.50 -0.08 -4.66
CA TYR A 78 -11.42 -1.09 -5.18
C TYR A 78 -12.83 -0.80 -4.67
N CYS A 79 -13.81 -0.81 -5.58
CA CYS A 79 -15.18 -0.41 -5.28
C CYS A 79 -15.21 0.99 -4.68
N ASP A 80 -16.17 1.30 -3.82
CA ASP A 80 -16.35 2.66 -3.34
C ASP A 80 -15.37 3.07 -2.25
N ASN A 81 -14.96 2.11 -1.41
CA ASN A 81 -14.24 2.51 -0.21
C ASN A 81 -13.13 1.55 0.23
N LYS A 82 -12.70 0.63 -0.62
CA LYS A 82 -11.64 -0.31 -0.25
C LYS A 82 -10.28 0.18 -0.76
N ILE A 83 -9.27 0.07 0.08
CA ILE A 83 -7.88 0.36 -0.26
C ILE A 83 -7.11 -0.94 -0.13
N ILE A 84 -6.69 -1.49 -1.26
CA ILE A 84 -6.03 -2.80 -1.27
C ILE A 84 -4.52 -2.59 -1.31
N MET A 85 -3.84 -2.96 -0.25
CA MET A 85 -2.39 -2.83 -0.15
C MET A 85 -1.73 -4.09 -0.67
N THR A 86 -0.87 -3.93 -1.68
CA THR A 86 -0.31 -5.05 -2.44
C THR A 86 1.09 -5.47 -2.00
N ASN A 87 1.99 -4.53 -1.83
CA ASN A 87 3.36 -4.82 -1.43
C ASN A 87 4.01 -3.60 -0.78
N GLY A 88 5.01 -3.86 0.07
CA GLY A 88 5.75 -2.81 0.75
C GLY A 88 7.24 -3.06 0.64
N PHE A 89 8.04 -2.00 0.67
CA PHE A 89 9.49 -2.09 0.59
C PHE A 89 10.12 -0.81 1.14
N ILE A 90 11.42 -0.87 1.42
CA ILE A 90 12.18 0.28 1.92
C ILE A 90 13.27 0.62 0.92
N LYS A 91 13.34 1.91 0.54
CA LYS A 91 14.39 2.43 -0.34
C LYS A 91 14.86 3.79 0.16
N LYS A 92 16.09 4.15 -0.16
CA LYS A 92 16.66 5.45 0.18
C LYS A 92 16.41 6.49 -0.91
N THR A 93 16.10 6.05 -2.13
CA THR A 93 15.88 6.94 -3.27
C THR A 93 14.40 7.29 -3.40
N ASN A 94 14.11 8.40 -4.09
CA ASN A 94 12.73 8.83 -4.30
C ASN A 94 12.00 8.06 -5.38
N LYS A 95 12.74 7.39 -6.27
CA LYS A 95 12.12 6.70 -7.40
C LYS A 95 11.64 5.31 -7.02
N THR A 96 10.39 5.01 -7.34
CA THR A 96 9.82 3.69 -7.11
C THR A 96 10.33 2.71 -8.17
N PRO A 97 10.95 1.58 -7.78
CA PRO A 97 11.43 0.60 -8.75
C PRO A 97 10.30 0.06 -9.62
N LYS A 98 10.57 -0.06 -10.91
CA LYS A 98 9.59 -0.56 -11.88
C LYS A 98 9.07 -1.95 -11.49
N LYS A 99 9.95 -2.82 -11.00
CA LYS A 99 9.55 -4.18 -10.60
C LYS A 99 8.50 -4.19 -9.49
N GLU A 100 8.56 -3.22 -8.58
CA GLU A 100 7.57 -3.14 -7.50
C GLU A 100 6.22 -2.71 -8.05
N ILE A 101 6.22 -1.79 -9.01
CA ILE A 101 4.98 -1.35 -9.65
C ILE A 101 4.36 -2.50 -10.45
N GLU A 102 5.19 -3.27 -11.18
CA GLU A 102 4.68 -4.41 -11.94
C GLU A 102 4.13 -5.50 -11.03
N LEU A 103 4.76 -5.72 -9.88
CA LEU A 103 4.24 -6.66 -8.89
C LEU A 103 2.88 -6.20 -8.37
N ALA A 104 2.76 -4.91 -8.05
CA ALA A 104 1.49 -4.36 -7.59
C ALA A 104 0.38 -4.51 -8.64
N LYS A 105 0.71 -4.27 -9.91
CA LYS A 105 -0.24 -4.44 -11.02
C LYS A 105 -0.69 -5.89 -11.14
N SER A 106 0.23 -6.83 -11.02
CA SER A 106 -0.08 -8.26 -11.07
C SER A 106 -1.01 -8.66 -9.93
N ARG A 107 -0.73 -8.18 -8.73
CA ARG A 107 -1.56 -8.47 -7.55
C ARG A 107 -2.93 -7.80 -7.64
N LYS A 108 -2.99 -6.61 -8.23
CA LYS A 108 -4.26 -5.94 -8.48
C LYS A 108 -5.13 -6.78 -9.41
N ALA A 109 -4.56 -7.27 -10.52
CA ALA A 109 -5.30 -8.10 -11.47
C ALA A 109 -5.80 -9.38 -10.79
N ASP A 110 -4.96 -10.01 -9.97
CA ASP A 110 -5.31 -11.21 -9.23
C ASP A 110 -6.45 -10.94 -8.25
N TYR A 111 -6.37 -9.86 -7.50
CA TYR A 111 -7.40 -9.51 -6.52
C TYR A 111 -8.75 -9.27 -7.21
N ILE A 112 -8.75 -8.46 -8.27
CA ILE A 112 -9.96 -8.14 -9.00
C ILE A 112 -10.57 -9.41 -9.60
N GLY A 113 -9.73 -10.28 -10.17
CA GLY A 113 -10.19 -11.55 -10.74
C GLY A 113 -10.87 -12.43 -9.70
N ARG A 114 -10.29 -12.53 -8.50
CA ARG A 114 -10.92 -13.32 -7.42
C ARG A 114 -12.25 -12.73 -6.99
N MET A 115 -12.35 -11.41 -6.90
CA MET A 115 -13.60 -10.76 -6.48
C MET A 115 -14.69 -10.95 -7.51
N MET A 116 -14.35 -10.95 -8.80
CA MET A 116 -15.33 -11.13 -9.86
C MET A 116 -15.82 -12.57 -9.98
N ASN A 117 -15.08 -13.52 -9.44
CA ASN A 117 -15.44 -14.95 -9.52
C ASN A 117 -16.14 -15.47 -8.25
N LYS A 118 -16.54 -14.56 -7.37
CA LYS A 118 -17.29 -14.95 -6.17
C LYS A 118 -18.78 -15.09 -6.44
#